data_3e4eb81689cc0cbb29cf99e3a46dee0b
#
_entry.id   3e4eb81689cc0cbb29cf99e3a46dee0b
#
_cell.length_a   1.000
_cell.length_b   1.000
_cell.length_c   1.000
_cell.angle_alpha   90.00
_cell.angle_beta   90.00
_cell.angle_gamma   90.00
#
_symmetry.space_group_name_H-M   'P 1'
#
loop_
_entity.id
_entity.type
_entity.pdbx_description
1 polymer ?
#
loop_
_entity_poly.entity_id
_entity_poly.type
_entity_poly.pdbx_seq_one_letter_code
_entity_poly.pdbx_strand_id
1 'polypeptide(L)'
;MKLEHENLEDLKRKILEIVGRHADLKSHRVFFFGSRVNGQSVENSDIDVGIEGVLPLPAGVLSDIQDEIVNLPVLYKIDIVDFATVNEKFKAVAKEHIELIN
;
A
#
# COMPACT_ATOMS: atom_id res chain seq x y z
N MET A 1 9.62 7.18 4.54
CA MET A 1 8.81 8.02 3.64
C MET A 1 8.42 9.30 4.36
N LYS A 2 8.27 10.39 3.65
CA LYS A 2 7.92 11.67 4.24
C LYS A 2 6.72 12.26 3.52
N LEU A 3 5.73 12.76 4.28
CA LEU A 3 4.52 13.37 3.73
C LEU A 3 4.40 14.81 4.24
N GLU A 4 3.99 15.72 3.36
CA GLU A 4 3.87 17.14 3.68
C GLU A 4 2.49 17.50 4.22
N HIS A 5 1.46 16.76 3.83
CA HIS A 5 0.06 17.11 4.11
C HIS A 5 -0.67 16.06 4.94
N GLU A 6 0.05 15.11 5.53
CA GLU A 6 -0.55 14.05 6.32
C GLU A 6 0.46 13.52 7.33
N ASN A 7 0.00 13.12 8.51
CA ASN A 7 0.84 12.44 9.48
C ASN A 7 1.04 10.99 9.02
N LEU A 8 2.31 10.60 8.84
CA LEU A 8 2.63 9.29 8.31
C LEU A 8 2.13 8.14 9.20
N GLU A 9 2.28 8.26 10.51
CA GLU A 9 1.85 7.21 11.43
C GLU A 9 0.33 7.07 11.45
N ASP A 10 -0.40 8.19 11.36
CA ASP A 10 -1.85 8.15 11.23
C ASP A 10 -2.28 7.49 9.94
N LEU A 11 -1.60 7.79 8.84
CA LEU A 11 -1.91 7.16 7.55
C LEU A 11 -1.67 5.66 7.60
N LYS A 12 -0.55 5.23 8.16
CA LYS A 12 -0.27 3.79 8.34
C LYS A 12 -1.38 3.11 9.13
N ARG A 13 -1.82 3.72 10.22
CA ARG A 13 -2.88 3.17 11.05
C ARG A 13 -4.19 3.05 10.29
N LYS A 14 -4.57 4.09 9.54
CA LYS A 14 -5.80 4.07 8.74
C LYS A 14 -5.76 2.99 7.66
N ILE A 15 -4.63 2.84 7.00
CA ILE A 15 -4.45 1.80 5.97
C ILE A 15 -4.58 0.41 6.60
N LEU A 16 -3.95 0.18 7.75
CA LEU A 16 -4.02 -1.12 8.42
C LEU A 16 -5.44 -1.44 8.90
N GLU A 17 -6.18 -0.44 9.38
CA GLU A 17 -7.57 -0.65 9.77
C GLU A 17 -8.41 -1.12 8.58
N ILE A 18 -8.23 -0.50 7.42
CA ILE A 18 -8.97 -0.85 6.22
C ILE A 18 -8.56 -2.25 5.74
N VAL A 19 -7.26 -2.49 5.57
CA VAL A 19 -6.78 -3.78 5.07
C VAL A 19 -7.18 -4.90 6.03
N GLY A 20 -7.07 -4.66 7.34
CA GLY A 20 -7.38 -5.65 8.36
C GLY A 20 -8.85 -6.04 8.44
N ARG A 21 -9.75 -5.21 7.89
CA ARG A 21 -11.17 -5.58 7.79
C ARG A 21 -11.43 -6.61 6.68
N HIS A 22 -10.52 -6.74 5.72
CA HIS A 22 -10.70 -7.55 4.52
C HIS A 22 -9.68 -8.66 4.38
N ALA A 23 -8.55 -8.58 5.07
CA ALA A 23 -7.46 -9.55 4.97
C ALA A 23 -6.83 -9.79 6.34
N ASP A 24 -6.22 -10.97 6.51
CA ASP A 24 -5.56 -11.32 7.76
C ASP A 24 -4.16 -10.70 7.80
N LEU A 25 -3.96 -9.72 8.68
CA LEU A 25 -2.67 -9.04 8.81
C LEU A 25 -1.56 -9.95 9.36
N LYS A 26 -1.91 -11.10 9.92
CA LYS A 26 -0.91 -12.09 10.37
C LYS A 26 -0.30 -12.85 9.20
N SER A 27 -1.04 -12.98 8.10
CA SER A 27 -0.61 -13.72 6.91
C SER A 27 -0.30 -12.83 5.73
N HIS A 28 -0.49 -11.52 5.86
CA HIS A 28 -0.24 -10.54 4.80
C HIS A 28 0.65 -9.42 5.31
N ARG A 29 1.64 -9.08 4.51
CA ARG A 29 2.50 -7.93 4.74
C ARG A 29 1.96 -6.74 3.99
N VAL A 30 1.94 -5.57 4.63
CA VAL A 30 1.50 -4.31 4.01
C VAL A 30 2.66 -3.33 4.08
N PHE A 31 2.97 -2.69 2.96
CA PHE A 31 4.14 -1.82 2.89
C PHE A 31 3.95 -0.73 1.84
N PHE A 32 4.68 0.37 2.02
CA PHE A 32 4.82 1.38 0.98
C PHE A 32 5.96 0.98 0.04
N PHE A 33 5.81 1.29 -1.23
CA PHE A 33 6.86 1.10 -2.23
C PHE A 33 6.81 2.24 -3.24
N GLY A 34 7.65 2.18 -4.28
CA GLY A 34 7.61 3.15 -5.36
C GLY A 34 8.42 4.41 -5.09
N SER A 35 8.16 5.46 -5.85
CA SER A 35 9.02 6.64 -5.89
C SER A 35 9.12 7.38 -4.56
N ARG A 36 8.06 7.39 -3.76
CA ARG A 36 8.09 8.08 -2.47
C ARG A 36 9.00 7.41 -1.46
N VAL A 37 9.17 6.09 -1.56
CA VAL A 37 10.05 5.35 -0.65
C VAL A 37 11.50 5.45 -1.09
N ASN A 38 11.76 5.39 -2.40
CA ASN A 38 13.15 5.39 -2.91
C ASN A 38 13.74 6.80 -3.04
N GLY A 39 13.01 7.85 -2.66
CA GLY A 39 13.51 9.22 -2.66
C GLY A 39 13.46 9.94 -4.00
N GLN A 40 12.84 9.34 -5.01
CA GLN A 40 12.74 9.93 -6.36
C GLN A 40 11.40 10.60 -6.61
N SER A 41 10.58 10.77 -5.57
CA SER A 41 9.26 11.36 -5.72
C SER A 41 9.31 12.86 -5.90
N VAL A 42 8.33 13.39 -6.62
CA VAL A 42 7.99 14.80 -6.62
C VAL A 42 6.82 15.02 -5.65
N GLU A 43 6.55 16.27 -5.30
CA GLU A 43 5.58 16.64 -4.27
C GLU A 43 4.21 16.00 -4.42
N ASN A 44 3.72 15.85 -5.66
CA ASN A 44 2.38 15.33 -5.94
C ASN A 44 2.38 13.87 -6.38
N SER A 45 3.44 13.12 -6.11
CA SER A 45 3.51 11.72 -6.47
C SER A 45 2.47 10.90 -5.71
N ASP A 46 1.91 9.89 -6.36
CA ASP A 46 1.00 8.93 -5.73
C ASP A 46 1.72 8.14 -4.65
N ILE A 47 0.95 7.67 -3.68
CA ILE A 47 1.45 6.75 -2.65
C ILE A 47 1.11 5.33 -3.11
N ASP A 48 2.13 4.48 -3.20
CA ASP A 48 1.95 3.09 -3.62
C ASP A 48 2.00 2.18 -2.40
N VAL A 49 0.97 1.34 -2.24
CA VAL A 49 0.85 0.39 -1.14
C VAL A 49 0.78 -1.02 -1.71
N GLY A 50 1.66 -1.88 -1.21
CA GLY A 50 1.65 -3.30 -1.57
C GLY A 50 1.06 -4.14 -0.45
N ILE A 51 0.30 -5.16 -0.85
CA ILE A 51 -0.19 -6.20 0.06
C ILE A 51 0.37 -7.51 -0.46
N GLU A 52 1.11 -8.24 0.37
CA GLU A 52 1.75 -9.48 -0.05
C GLU A 52 1.42 -10.61 0.91
N GLY A 53 0.80 -11.67 0.39
CA GLY A 53 0.59 -12.94 1.07
C GLY A 53 1.07 -14.07 0.19
N VAL A 54 0.94 -15.30 0.66
CA VAL A 54 1.31 -16.49 -0.12
C VAL A 54 0.41 -16.67 -1.33
N LEU A 55 -0.87 -16.36 -1.16
CA LEU A 55 -1.88 -16.49 -2.22
C LEU A 55 -2.44 -15.12 -2.57
N PRO A 56 -2.98 -14.95 -3.79
CA PRO A 56 -3.70 -13.73 -4.15
C PRO A 56 -4.87 -13.49 -3.21
N LEU A 57 -5.23 -12.22 -3.04
CA LEU A 57 -6.45 -11.87 -2.31
C LEU A 57 -7.66 -12.49 -3.00
N PRO A 58 -8.66 -12.94 -2.23
CA PRO A 58 -9.90 -13.45 -2.83
C PRO A 58 -10.56 -12.43 -3.75
N ALA A 59 -11.35 -12.92 -4.71
CA ALA A 59 -12.05 -12.07 -5.66
C ALA A 59 -12.87 -10.99 -4.93
N GLY A 60 -12.74 -9.75 -5.38
CA GLY A 60 -13.46 -8.62 -4.82
C GLY A 60 -12.81 -7.97 -3.60
N VAL A 61 -11.88 -8.64 -2.92
CA VAL A 61 -11.27 -8.10 -1.71
C VAL A 61 -10.41 -6.88 -2.02
N LEU A 62 -9.58 -6.96 -3.05
CA LEU A 62 -8.74 -5.82 -3.44
C LEU A 62 -9.60 -4.60 -3.81
N SER A 63 -10.67 -4.83 -4.56
CA SER A 63 -11.60 -3.78 -4.96
C SER A 63 -12.27 -3.14 -3.74
N ASP A 64 -12.68 -3.94 -2.76
CA ASP A 64 -13.29 -3.44 -1.52
C ASP A 64 -12.30 -2.57 -0.74
N ILE A 65 -11.04 -3.00 -0.66
CA ILE A 65 -9.99 -2.22 0.00
C ILE A 65 -9.78 -0.89 -0.73
N GLN A 66 -9.70 -0.94 -2.06
CA GLN A 66 -9.52 0.27 -2.86
C GLN A 66 -10.66 1.25 -2.67
N ASP A 67 -11.91 0.76 -2.62
CA ASP A 67 -13.08 1.60 -2.41
C ASP A 67 -13.04 2.32 -1.06
N GLU A 68 -12.60 1.64 -0.01
CA GLU A 68 -12.48 2.28 1.30
C GLU A 68 -11.31 3.26 1.34
N ILE A 69 -10.18 2.91 0.71
CA ILE A 69 -9.00 3.78 0.66
C ILE A 69 -9.33 5.10 -0.06
N VAL A 70 -10.07 5.05 -1.16
CA VAL A 70 -10.40 6.26 -1.92
C VAL A 70 -11.27 7.22 -1.12
N ASN A 71 -11.97 6.73 -0.12
CA ASN A 71 -12.82 7.55 0.74
C ASN A 71 -12.09 8.16 1.94
N LEU A 72 -10.78 7.87 2.09
CA LEU A 72 -10.00 8.51 3.16
C LEU A 72 -9.86 10.01 2.88
N PRO A 73 -10.01 10.84 3.92
CA PRO A 73 -9.87 12.30 3.76
C PRO A 73 -8.40 12.73 3.73
N VAL A 74 -7.66 12.23 2.75
CA VAL A 74 -6.24 12.56 2.57
C VAL A 74 -6.05 13.22 1.21
N LEU A 75 -5.00 14.02 1.09
CA LEU A 75 -4.73 14.80 -0.12
C LEU A 75 -3.94 14.02 -1.17
N TYR A 76 -3.55 12.80 -0.87
CA TYR A 76 -2.76 11.97 -1.77
C TYR A 76 -3.61 10.89 -2.41
N LYS A 77 -3.34 10.60 -3.68
CA LYS A 77 -3.88 9.41 -4.32
C LYS A 77 -3.11 8.20 -3.82
N ILE A 78 -3.81 7.15 -3.42
CA ILE A 78 -3.21 5.93 -2.89
C ILE A 78 -3.59 4.78 -3.80
N ASP A 79 -2.58 4.12 -4.36
CA ASP A 79 -2.77 2.94 -5.21
C ASP A 79 -2.43 1.68 -4.42
N ILE A 80 -3.30 0.68 -4.47
CA ILE A 80 -3.12 -0.59 -3.77
C ILE A 80 -2.83 -1.68 -4.79
N VAL A 81 -1.78 -2.47 -4.53
CA VAL A 81 -1.34 -3.54 -5.43
C VAL A 81 -1.24 -4.84 -4.64
N ASP A 82 -1.85 -5.91 -5.19
CA ASP A 82 -1.70 -7.27 -4.66
C ASP A 82 -0.42 -7.88 -5.24
N PHE A 83 0.61 -8.02 -4.42
CA PHE A 83 1.92 -8.50 -4.86
C PHE A 83 1.95 -9.99 -5.20
N ALA A 84 0.91 -10.74 -4.86
CA ALA A 84 0.80 -12.13 -5.30
C ALA A 84 0.41 -12.25 -6.77
N THR A 85 -0.11 -11.19 -7.38
CA THR A 85 -0.59 -11.20 -8.77
C THR A 85 0.34 -10.48 -9.75
N VAL A 86 1.37 -9.76 -9.26
CA VAL A 86 2.30 -9.05 -10.15
C VAL A 86 3.37 -10.02 -10.67
N ASN A 87 3.98 -9.66 -11.81
CA ASN A 87 5.05 -10.49 -12.36
C ASN A 87 6.32 -10.37 -11.50
N GLU A 88 7.21 -11.35 -11.64
CA GLU A 88 8.41 -11.45 -10.81
C GLU A 88 9.36 -10.27 -11.00
N LYS A 89 9.47 -9.76 -12.23
CA LYS A 89 10.34 -8.63 -12.51
C LYS A 89 9.87 -7.37 -11.81
N PHE A 90 8.56 -7.09 -11.87
CA PHE A 90 7.98 -5.95 -11.14
C PHE A 90 8.20 -6.12 -9.64
N LYS A 91 7.92 -7.30 -9.11
CA LYS A 91 8.08 -7.59 -7.70
C LYS A 91 9.51 -7.34 -7.24
N ALA A 92 10.50 -7.84 -7.98
CA ALA A 92 11.91 -7.68 -7.62
C ALA A 92 12.31 -6.20 -7.56
N VAL A 93 11.92 -5.42 -8.56
CA VAL A 93 12.26 -3.99 -8.61
C VAL A 93 11.54 -3.22 -7.51
N ALA A 94 10.25 -3.46 -7.33
CA ALA A 94 9.45 -2.75 -6.33
C ALA A 94 9.94 -3.02 -4.91
N LYS A 95 10.42 -4.23 -4.64
CA LYS A 95 10.86 -4.63 -3.29
C LYS A 95 12.28 -4.21 -2.95
N GLU A 96 13.00 -3.58 -3.86
CA GLU A 96 14.33 -3.03 -3.54
C GLU A 96 14.26 -1.97 -2.44
N HIS A 97 13.19 -1.20 -2.41
CA HIS A 97 12.99 -0.13 -1.42
C HIS A 97 11.54 -0.17 -0.95
N ILE A 98 11.31 -0.73 0.23
CA ILE A 98 9.97 -0.74 0.84
C ILE A 98 10.04 -0.15 2.24
N GLU A 99 8.90 0.35 2.70
CA GLU A 99 8.72 0.80 4.07
C GLU A 99 7.53 0.05 4.66
N LEU A 100 7.77 -0.76 5.68
CA LEU A 100 6.71 -1.59 6.26
C LEU A 100 5.65 -0.74 6.94
N ILE A 101 4.39 -1.14 6.77
CA ILE A 101 3.25 -0.54 7.46
C ILE A 101 2.87 -1.41 8.65
N ASN A 102 2.93 -2.74 8.50
CA ASN A 102 2.68 -3.66 9.61
C ASN A 102 3.91 -4.46 10.01
#